data_338ae602211df1f448fa4f68bca3762c
#
_entry.id   338ae602211df1f448fa4f68bca3762c
#
_cell.length_a   1.000
_cell.length_b   1.000
_cell.length_c   1.000
_cell.angle_alpha   90.00
_cell.angle_beta   90.00
_cell.angle_gamma   90.00
#
_symmetry.space_group_name_H-M   'P 1'
#
loop_
_entity.id
_entity.type
_entity.pdbx_description
1 polymer ?
#
loop_
_entity_poly.entity_id
_entity_poly.type
_entity_poly.pdbx_seq_one_letter_code
_entity_poly.pdbx_strand_id
1 'polypeptide(L)'
;MSGLEHTDIIILQWFRTIPIGKADPKHEKMHEACLEALKNCENKLKPGNKIGEVFDAHAKTFDDFGFNKSRMNACGYSLGATFSPNWMDWPMLYTGNPYIIEPGNVFFMHMILMDSENQLAMNLGETYLVTDKGNERLGKQKLDLVIL
;
A
#
# COMPACT_ATOMS: atom_id res chain seq x y z
N MET A 1 -13.02 -23.78 33.88
CA MET A 1 -13.45 -22.95 32.75
C MET A 1 -12.21 -22.53 32.02
N SER A 2 -11.90 -23.22 30.94
CA SER A 2 -10.75 -22.91 30.09
C SER A 2 -11.06 -21.65 29.30
N GLY A 3 -10.27 -20.59 29.59
CA GLY A 3 -10.32 -19.37 28.78
C GLY A 3 -9.98 -19.73 27.33
N LEU A 4 -10.85 -19.39 26.41
CA LEU A 4 -10.55 -19.34 24.99
C LEU A 4 -9.46 -18.26 24.84
N GLU A 5 -8.24 -18.67 24.58
CA GLU A 5 -7.22 -17.77 24.10
C GLU A 5 -7.71 -17.23 22.76
N HIS A 6 -8.04 -15.95 22.73
CA HIS A 6 -8.31 -15.25 21.48
C HIS A 6 -7.01 -15.19 20.72
N THR A 7 -6.87 -16.04 19.71
CA THR A 7 -5.79 -15.90 18.74
C THR A 7 -6.14 -14.70 17.88
N ASP A 8 -5.46 -13.58 18.08
CA ASP A 8 -5.61 -12.40 17.26
C ASP A 8 -5.11 -12.73 15.84
N ILE A 9 -6.05 -12.92 14.92
CA ILE A 9 -5.73 -13.20 13.52
C ILE A 9 -5.69 -11.86 12.79
N ILE A 10 -4.50 -11.51 12.30
CA ILE A 10 -4.31 -10.38 11.39
C ILE A 10 -4.13 -10.92 9.98
N ILE A 11 -4.96 -10.44 9.06
CA ILE A 11 -4.81 -10.77 7.64
C ILE A 11 -3.66 -9.94 7.09
N LEU A 12 -2.66 -10.61 6.49
CA LEU A 12 -1.58 -9.97 5.76
C LEU A 12 -1.85 -10.04 4.27
N GLN A 13 -1.66 -8.91 3.58
CA GLN A 13 -1.74 -8.83 2.13
C GLN A 13 -0.42 -8.29 1.58
N TRP A 14 -0.03 -8.76 0.40
CA TRP A 14 1.05 -8.22 -0.39
C TRP A 14 0.79 -8.46 -1.87
N PHE A 15 1.17 -7.51 -2.70
CA PHE A 15 1.01 -7.59 -4.15
C PHE A 15 2.34 -7.34 -4.86
N ARG A 16 2.54 -8.08 -5.96
CA ARG A 16 3.67 -7.92 -6.87
C ARG A 16 3.22 -8.08 -8.30
N THR A 17 3.74 -7.23 -9.18
CA THR A 17 3.71 -7.47 -10.62
C THR A 17 4.94 -8.27 -10.98
N ILE A 18 4.77 -9.36 -11.72
CA ILE A 18 5.84 -10.25 -12.16
C ILE A 18 5.79 -10.31 -13.70
N PRO A 19 6.67 -9.60 -14.41
CA PRO A 19 6.82 -9.74 -15.85
C PRO A 19 7.31 -11.14 -16.22
N ILE A 20 6.77 -11.70 -17.29
CA ILE A 20 7.20 -12.99 -17.85
C ILE A 20 8.03 -12.72 -19.10
N GLY A 21 9.24 -13.24 -19.15
CA GLY A 21 10.19 -13.01 -20.22
C GLY A 21 10.97 -11.70 -20.03
N LYS A 22 10.80 -10.74 -20.93
CA LYS A 22 11.51 -9.45 -20.87
C LYS A 22 10.60 -8.35 -20.34
N ALA A 23 11.03 -7.65 -19.30
CA ALA A 23 10.32 -6.46 -18.83
C ALA A 23 10.40 -5.34 -19.88
N ASP A 24 9.29 -4.63 -20.10
CA ASP A 24 9.30 -3.38 -20.85
C ASP A 24 9.99 -2.29 -20.00
N PRO A 25 10.83 -1.43 -20.57
CA PRO A 25 11.49 -0.34 -19.83
C PRO A 25 10.51 0.57 -19.10
N LYS A 26 9.27 0.67 -19.58
CA LYS A 26 8.21 1.41 -18.91
C LYS A 26 7.72 0.71 -17.64
N HIS A 27 7.70 -0.63 -17.60
CA HIS A 27 7.44 -1.38 -16.38
C HIS A 27 8.49 -1.13 -15.31
N GLU A 28 9.77 -1.04 -15.70
CA GLU A 28 10.85 -0.72 -14.77
C GLU A 28 10.65 0.67 -14.16
N LYS A 29 10.29 1.67 -14.97
CA LYS A 29 9.98 3.02 -14.50
C LYS A 29 8.73 3.06 -13.60
N MET A 30 7.69 2.30 -13.95
CA MET A 30 6.48 2.18 -13.13
C MET A 30 6.80 1.53 -11.79
N HIS A 31 7.65 0.52 -11.77
CA HIS A 31 8.09 -0.15 -10.54
C HIS A 31 8.91 0.80 -9.65
N GLU A 32 9.84 1.56 -10.23
CA GLU A 32 10.61 2.60 -9.51
C GLU A 32 9.68 3.63 -8.87
N ALA A 33 8.68 4.12 -9.60
CA ALA A 33 7.68 5.04 -9.08
C ALA A 33 6.87 4.43 -7.93
N CYS A 34 6.49 3.14 -8.03
CA CYS A 34 5.79 2.43 -6.96
C CYS A 34 6.66 2.27 -5.70
N LEU A 35 7.95 1.97 -5.86
CA LEU A 35 8.90 1.88 -4.73
C LEU A 35 9.03 3.22 -4.01
N GLU A 36 9.23 4.30 -4.76
CA GLU A 36 9.36 5.63 -4.17
C GLU A 36 8.05 6.11 -3.52
N ALA A 37 6.90 5.83 -4.16
CA ALA A 37 5.60 6.13 -3.57
C ALA A 37 5.37 5.37 -2.27
N LEU A 38 5.69 4.07 -2.22
CA LEU A 38 5.57 3.26 -1.01
C LEU A 38 6.41 3.83 0.13
N LYS A 39 7.67 4.17 -0.15
CA LYS A 39 8.60 4.79 0.83
C LYS A 39 8.10 6.14 1.35
N ASN A 40 7.55 6.98 0.46
CA ASN A 40 7.00 8.28 0.86
C ASN A 40 5.73 8.11 1.70
N CYS A 41 4.89 7.10 1.40
CA CYS A 41 3.77 6.71 2.24
C CYS A 41 4.21 6.20 3.62
N GLU A 42 5.23 5.33 3.69
CA GLU A 42 5.83 4.87 4.97
C GLU A 42 6.26 6.05 5.85
N ASN A 43 6.89 7.06 5.27
CA ASN A 43 7.33 8.24 5.99
C ASN A 43 6.17 9.04 6.62
N LYS A 44 4.96 8.95 6.04
CA LYS A 44 3.74 9.61 6.51
C LYS A 44 2.89 8.73 7.42
N LEU A 45 3.01 7.41 7.32
CA LEU A 45 2.24 6.45 8.11
C LEU A 45 2.78 6.39 9.55
N LYS A 46 2.47 7.41 10.35
CA LYS A 46 2.95 7.57 11.74
C LYS A 46 1.82 7.99 12.66
N PRO A 47 1.87 7.63 13.95
CA PRO A 47 0.90 8.09 14.92
C PRO A 47 0.76 9.61 14.93
N GLY A 48 -0.47 10.08 14.99
CA GLY A 48 -0.81 11.51 15.02
C GLY A 48 -0.97 12.19 13.67
N ASN A 49 -0.47 11.61 12.58
CA ASN A 49 -0.72 12.11 11.23
C ASN A 49 -2.14 11.74 10.77
N LYS A 50 -2.65 12.50 9.82
CA LYS A 50 -3.91 12.14 9.14
C LYS A 50 -3.64 11.12 8.04
N ILE A 51 -4.52 10.16 7.90
CA ILE A 51 -4.40 9.12 6.86
C ILE A 51 -4.43 9.71 5.44
N GLY A 52 -5.13 10.85 5.24
CA GLY A 52 -5.13 11.58 3.99
C GLY A 52 -3.75 12.07 3.55
N GLU A 53 -2.86 12.40 4.52
CA GLU A 53 -1.48 12.82 4.20
C GLU A 53 -0.64 11.67 3.62
N VAL A 54 -0.96 10.43 3.95
CA VAL A 54 -0.33 9.25 3.34
C VAL A 54 -0.70 9.17 1.87
N PHE A 55 -2.00 9.36 1.54
CA PHE A 55 -2.43 9.41 0.15
C PHE A 55 -1.85 10.61 -0.60
N ASP A 56 -1.76 11.78 0.00
CA ASP A 56 -1.20 12.96 -0.65
C ASP A 56 0.27 12.75 -1.03
N ALA A 57 1.04 12.03 -0.20
CA ALA A 57 2.40 11.62 -0.53
C ALA A 57 2.46 10.65 -1.72
N HIS A 58 1.56 9.67 -1.77
CA HIS A 58 1.39 8.75 -2.90
C HIS A 58 1.08 9.51 -4.19
N ALA A 59 0.05 10.39 -4.15
CA ALA A 59 -0.40 11.14 -5.31
C ALA A 59 0.72 12.03 -5.85
N LYS A 60 1.37 12.80 -4.96
CA LYS A 60 2.49 13.66 -5.34
C LYS A 60 3.61 12.89 -6.01
N THR A 61 3.99 11.74 -5.48
CA THR A 61 5.09 10.95 -6.05
C THR A 61 4.75 10.48 -7.45
N PHE A 62 3.56 9.93 -7.67
CA PHE A 62 3.17 9.49 -9.00
C PHE A 62 3.01 10.65 -10.00
N ASP A 63 2.55 11.81 -9.53
CA ASP A 63 2.45 13.01 -10.36
C ASP A 63 3.84 13.51 -10.78
N ASP A 64 4.83 13.50 -9.85
CA ASP A 64 6.23 13.85 -10.14
C ASP A 64 6.89 12.89 -11.15
N PHE A 65 6.51 11.60 -11.16
CA PHE A 65 6.95 10.61 -12.15
C PHE A 65 6.19 10.68 -13.49
N GLY A 66 5.15 11.53 -13.58
CA GLY A 66 4.32 11.70 -14.78
C GLY A 66 3.18 10.68 -14.92
N PHE A 67 2.82 10.00 -13.82
CA PHE A 67 1.76 8.97 -13.78
C PHE A 67 0.43 9.48 -13.20
N ASN A 68 0.17 10.78 -13.23
CA ASN A 68 -1.04 11.39 -12.67
C ASN A 68 -2.35 10.83 -13.25
N LYS A 69 -2.34 10.41 -14.52
CA LYS A 69 -3.51 9.79 -15.17
C LYS A 69 -3.64 8.28 -14.92
N SER A 70 -2.56 7.65 -14.44
CA SER A 70 -2.47 6.20 -14.28
C SER A 70 -2.66 5.76 -12.82
N ARG A 71 -2.53 6.68 -11.85
CA ARG A 71 -2.68 6.38 -10.43
C ARG A 71 -4.14 6.26 -9.99
N MET A 72 -4.36 5.50 -8.92
CA MET A 72 -5.67 5.38 -8.28
C MET A 72 -6.00 6.59 -7.40
N ASN A 73 -7.29 6.72 -7.03
CA ASN A 73 -7.78 7.76 -6.11
C ASN A 73 -7.77 7.34 -4.62
N ALA A 74 -7.26 6.16 -4.34
CA ALA A 74 -6.96 5.66 -3.01
C ALA A 74 -5.71 4.78 -3.11
N CYS A 75 -4.90 4.73 -2.04
CA CYS A 75 -3.65 3.97 -2.03
C CYS A 75 -3.59 2.91 -0.94
N GLY A 76 -4.72 2.53 -0.37
CA GLY A 76 -4.79 1.50 0.64
C GLY A 76 -6.02 1.59 1.53
N TYR A 77 -6.08 0.70 2.49
CA TYR A 77 -7.19 0.57 3.43
C TYR A 77 -6.74 -0.13 4.72
N SER A 78 -7.55 0.02 5.78
CA SER A 78 -7.33 -0.70 7.02
C SER A 78 -7.54 -2.21 6.80
N LEU A 79 -6.73 -3.01 7.47
CA LEU A 79 -6.91 -4.45 7.60
C LEU A 79 -7.30 -4.78 9.03
N GLY A 80 -8.27 -5.67 9.17
CA GLY A 80 -8.71 -6.20 10.45
C GLY A 80 -9.00 -7.70 10.35
N ALA A 81 -10.00 -8.16 11.06
CA ALA A 81 -10.50 -9.54 11.04
C ALA A 81 -11.68 -9.71 10.06
N THR A 82 -11.76 -8.91 9.00
CA THR A 82 -12.82 -8.98 8.01
C THR A 82 -12.57 -10.14 7.06
N PHE A 83 -13.55 -11.05 6.95
CA PHE A 83 -13.49 -12.24 6.10
C PHE A 83 -14.34 -12.06 4.84
N SER A 84 -14.11 -12.98 3.87
CA SER A 84 -14.92 -13.06 2.66
C SER A 84 -16.43 -12.90 2.96
N PRO A 85 -17.18 -12.14 2.11
CA PRO A 85 -16.80 -11.64 0.79
C PRO A 85 -16.07 -10.30 0.77
N ASN A 86 -15.87 -9.65 1.90
CA ASN A 86 -15.16 -8.37 1.98
C ASN A 86 -13.85 -8.54 2.76
N TRP A 87 -12.74 -8.05 2.20
CA TRP A 87 -11.42 -8.08 2.82
C TRP A 87 -10.93 -6.70 3.24
N MET A 88 -11.59 -5.64 2.77
CA MET A 88 -11.25 -4.25 3.11
C MET A 88 -12.00 -3.85 4.36
N ASP A 89 -11.32 -3.12 5.22
CA ASP A 89 -11.92 -2.49 6.37
C ASP A 89 -11.79 -0.96 6.27
N TRP A 90 -12.52 -0.24 7.07
CA TRP A 90 -12.45 1.21 7.16
C TRP A 90 -11.42 1.61 8.22
N PRO A 91 -10.64 2.71 8.01
CA PRO A 91 -10.73 3.69 6.92
C PRO A 91 -9.87 3.35 5.70
N MET A 92 -10.20 3.99 4.55
CA MET A 92 -9.40 3.97 3.33
C MET A 92 -8.47 5.19 3.24
N LEU A 93 -7.35 5.02 2.53
CA LEU A 93 -6.33 6.05 2.31
C LEU A 93 -6.65 6.87 1.05
N TYR A 94 -7.33 8.00 1.21
CA TYR A 94 -7.69 8.94 0.14
C TYR A 94 -7.46 10.39 0.59
N THR A 95 -7.34 11.32 -0.36
CA THR A 95 -7.07 12.73 -0.06
C THR A 95 -8.13 13.35 0.86
N GLY A 96 -7.68 14.11 1.86
CA GLY A 96 -8.56 14.80 2.80
C GLY A 96 -9.21 13.90 3.86
N ASN A 97 -8.92 12.59 3.89
CA ASN A 97 -9.43 11.74 4.97
C ASN A 97 -8.87 12.20 6.33
N PRO A 98 -9.73 12.65 7.28
CA PRO A 98 -9.30 13.24 8.54
C PRO A 98 -8.93 12.23 9.62
N TYR A 99 -9.07 10.93 9.37
CA TYR A 99 -8.78 9.89 10.35
C TYR A 99 -7.35 10.02 10.88
N ILE A 100 -7.19 10.03 12.19
CA ILE A 100 -5.88 10.11 12.85
C ILE A 100 -5.32 8.69 13.00
N ILE A 101 -4.09 8.52 12.56
CA ILE A 101 -3.36 7.26 12.65
C ILE A 101 -2.97 7.03 14.11
N GLU A 102 -3.25 5.83 14.62
CA GLU A 102 -2.99 5.42 16.00
C GLU A 102 -2.11 4.16 16.03
N PRO A 103 -1.30 3.97 17.10
CA PRO A 103 -0.61 2.71 17.32
C PRO A 103 -1.59 1.54 17.36
N GLY A 104 -1.19 0.40 16.79
CA GLY A 104 -2.05 -0.79 16.66
C GLY A 104 -2.88 -0.80 15.38
N ASN A 105 -3.00 0.31 14.65
CA ASN A 105 -3.63 0.27 13.34
C ASN A 105 -2.83 -0.60 12.38
N VAL A 106 -3.53 -1.37 11.56
CA VAL A 106 -2.93 -2.16 10.47
C VAL A 106 -3.48 -1.69 9.14
N PHE A 107 -2.61 -1.34 8.21
CA PHE A 107 -2.98 -0.87 6.89
C PHE A 107 -2.32 -1.69 5.80
N PHE A 108 -3.08 -2.00 4.76
CA PHE A 108 -2.52 -2.42 3.49
C PHE A 108 -2.36 -1.20 2.60
N MET A 109 -1.13 -0.93 2.21
CA MET A 109 -0.83 0.13 1.23
C MET A 109 -0.51 -0.50 -0.11
N HIS A 110 -1.15 -0.02 -1.18
CA HIS A 110 -0.96 -0.52 -2.55
C HIS A 110 -0.65 0.62 -3.51
N MET A 111 0.46 0.48 -4.18
CA MET A 111 0.92 1.39 -5.22
C MET A 111 0.51 0.81 -6.57
N ILE A 112 -0.62 1.30 -7.10
CA ILE A 112 -1.21 0.79 -8.34
C ILE A 112 -1.13 1.85 -9.42
N LEU A 113 -0.58 1.47 -10.57
CA LEU A 113 -0.58 2.24 -11.81
C LEU A 113 -1.28 1.45 -12.90
N MET A 114 -2.22 2.07 -13.60
CA MET A 114 -2.94 1.52 -14.75
C MET A 114 -2.77 2.45 -15.94
N ASP A 115 -1.87 2.11 -16.84
CA ASP A 115 -1.62 2.86 -18.08
C ASP A 115 -2.38 2.20 -19.22
N SER A 116 -3.65 2.56 -19.37
CA SER A 116 -4.55 1.99 -20.38
C SER A 116 -4.14 2.36 -21.81
N GLU A 117 -3.48 3.50 -22.01
CA GLU A 117 -3.02 3.94 -23.33
C GLU A 117 -1.91 3.00 -23.86
N ASN A 118 -1.04 2.49 -22.97
CA ASN A 118 0.04 1.58 -23.32
C ASN A 118 -0.26 0.13 -22.92
N GLN A 119 -1.44 -0.17 -22.40
CA GLN A 119 -1.84 -1.51 -21.95
C GLN A 119 -0.90 -2.10 -20.89
N LEU A 120 -0.38 -1.25 -20.00
CA LEU A 120 0.53 -1.64 -18.93
C LEU A 120 -0.10 -1.41 -17.57
N ALA A 121 0.23 -2.27 -16.63
CA ALA A 121 -0.14 -2.11 -15.23
C ALA A 121 1.02 -2.48 -14.32
N MET A 122 1.08 -1.82 -13.16
CA MET A 122 2.03 -2.13 -12.10
C MET A 122 1.32 -2.12 -10.76
N ASN A 123 1.65 -3.08 -9.91
CA ASN A 123 1.16 -3.14 -8.55
C ASN A 123 2.28 -3.57 -7.59
N LEU A 124 2.47 -2.78 -6.54
CA LEU A 124 3.32 -3.09 -5.41
C LEU A 124 2.54 -2.81 -4.13
N GLY A 125 2.28 -3.83 -3.33
CA GLY A 125 1.49 -3.68 -2.09
C GLY A 125 2.11 -4.40 -0.91
N GLU A 126 2.01 -3.77 0.26
CA GLU A 126 2.54 -4.26 1.54
C GLU A 126 1.61 -3.93 2.70
N THR A 127 1.63 -4.78 3.73
CA THR A 127 0.93 -4.55 4.99
C THR A 127 1.87 -3.96 6.03
N TYR A 128 1.36 -2.97 6.75
CA TYR A 128 2.08 -2.23 7.80
C TYR A 128 1.31 -2.25 9.11
N LEU A 129 2.03 -2.48 10.19
CA LEU A 129 1.57 -2.23 11.56
C LEU A 129 2.08 -0.86 12.00
N VAL A 130 1.19 -0.01 12.49
CA VAL A 130 1.58 1.25 13.13
C VAL A 130 2.01 0.97 14.58
N THR A 131 3.19 1.44 14.94
CA THR A 131 3.78 1.32 16.27
C THR A 131 3.84 2.66 16.97
N ASP A 132 4.14 2.71 18.26
CA ASP A 132 4.33 3.98 18.99
C ASP A 132 5.43 4.88 18.39
N LYS A 133 6.37 4.30 17.65
CA LYS A 133 7.54 5.01 17.08
C LYS A 133 7.45 5.25 15.57
N GLY A 134 6.40 4.80 14.92
CA GLY A 134 6.23 4.92 13.48
C GLY A 134 5.44 3.75 12.91
N ASN A 135 6.03 3.00 11.99
CA ASN A 135 5.41 1.82 11.40
C ASN A 135 6.42 0.69 11.18
N GLU A 136 5.91 -0.51 11.02
CA GLU A 136 6.66 -1.71 10.69
C GLU A 136 6.00 -2.40 9.50
N ARG A 137 6.78 -2.68 8.46
CA ARG A 137 6.35 -3.51 7.33
C ARG A 137 6.34 -4.98 7.76
N LEU A 138 5.19 -5.61 7.69
CA LEU A 138 5.00 -6.99 8.12
C LEU A 138 5.45 -8.02 7.06
N GLY A 139 5.39 -7.65 5.79
CA GLY A 139 5.89 -8.47 4.68
C GLY A 139 7.42 -8.54 4.69
N LYS A 140 7.97 -9.76 4.56
CA LYS A 140 9.43 -10.00 4.51
C LYS A 140 9.98 -10.16 3.10
N GLN A 141 9.12 -10.15 2.09
CA GLN A 141 9.48 -10.30 0.69
C GLN A 141 10.28 -9.08 0.22
N LYS A 142 11.24 -9.34 -0.67
CA LYS A 142 11.94 -8.25 -1.36
C LYS A 142 10.95 -7.42 -2.19
N LEU A 143 11.30 -6.15 -2.37
CA LEU A 143 10.50 -5.22 -3.16
C LEU A 143 11.00 -5.10 -4.60
N ASP A 144 12.04 -5.85 -4.97
CA ASP A 144 12.62 -5.83 -6.31
C ASP A 144 11.61 -6.32 -7.36
N LEU A 145 11.75 -5.82 -8.58
CA LEU A 145 11.00 -6.34 -9.73
C LEU A 145 11.55 -7.72 -10.09
N VAL A 146 10.74 -8.75 -9.88
CA VAL A 146 11.08 -10.13 -10.26
C VAL A 146 10.63 -10.35 -11.70
N ILE A 147 11.51 -10.83 -12.54
CA ILE A 147 11.25 -11.19 -13.94
C ILE A 147 11.43 -12.71 -14.07
N LEU A 148 10.45 -13.41 -14.65
CA LEU A 148 10.44 -14.86 -14.86
C LEU A 148 10.61 -15.20 -16.35
#